data_db4cd9d912589606d7dfe9d6bc7c93c6
#
_entry.id   db4cd9d912589606d7dfe9d6bc7c93c6
#
_cell.length_a   1.000
_cell.length_b   1.000
_cell.length_c   1.000
_cell.angle_alpha   90.00
_cell.angle_beta   90.00
_cell.angle_gamma   90.00
#
_symmetry.space_group_name_H-M   'P 1'
#
loop_
_entity.id
_entity.type
_entity.pdbx_description
1 polymer ?
#
loop_
_entity_poly.entity_id
_entity_poly.type
_entity_poly.pdbx_seq_one_letter_code
_entity_poly.pdbx_strand_id
1 'polypeptide(L)'
;MDQTTPFIYPGDEGSKLKPSSRYENFIGGDWQKPKSGKYFENISPTSGKVICEVPRSNAEDIDFALDAAHKAAPAWGKTGPAERANILLKIADRIEENTEKLALAETLDNGKPIREGFAADIPLTVDHFRYFAGAIRAQEGTIGNIDGMQSGGGNSALGMMAYHYPEPLGVVGQIIPWNFPILMAAWKLAPALAAGNAVVLKPAEQTPFSINVLMQVIGDLLPAGVANIIHGYGVEAGKPLASSKRVKKVGFTGETTTGRLILQYASENLIPVTLELGGKSPNIYFKDIIGGSDDYISRCVEGFLHAYFNQGEVCTCPSRAIIHVDIYEPFMEMV
;
A
#
# COMPACT_ATOMS: atom_id res chain seq x y z
N MET A 1 -20.34 -15.26 6.38
CA MET A 1 -20.64 -14.73 7.73
C MET A 1 -22.13 -14.48 7.82
N ASP A 2 -22.73 -14.83 8.94
CA ASP A 2 -24.11 -14.47 9.22
C ASP A 2 -24.18 -12.93 9.32
N GLN A 3 -24.89 -12.30 8.39
CA GLN A 3 -25.02 -10.84 8.31
C GLN A 3 -25.86 -10.24 9.48
N THR A 4 -26.30 -11.07 10.42
CA THR A 4 -27.15 -10.67 11.53
C THR A 4 -26.40 -10.40 12.84
N THR A 5 -25.10 -10.73 12.93
CA THR A 5 -24.31 -10.47 14.14
C THR A 5 -23.84 -9.02 14.14
N PRO A 6 -24.30 -8.18 15.09
CA PRO A 6 -23.86 -6.79 15.15
C PRO A 6 -22.37 -6.73 15.50
N PHE A 7 -21.62 -5.86 14.81
CA PHE A 7 -20.23 -5.59 15.16
C PHE A 7 -20.16 -4.86 16.51
N ILE A 8 -19.28 -5.36 17.37
CA ILE A 8 -19.05 -4.77 18.68
C ILE A 8 -18.02 -3.65 18.54
N TYR A 9 -18.33 -2.48 19.09
CA TYR A 9 -17.44 -1.32 18.99
C TYR A 9 -16.05 -1.64 19.56
N PRO A 10 -14.97 -1.18 18.89
CA PRO A 10 -13.59 -1.43 19.35
C PRO A 10 -13.37 -0.97 20.79
N GLY A 11 -12.85 -1.88 21.63
CA GLY A 11 -12.62 -1.66 23.05
C GLY A 11 -13.70 -2.18 23.97
N ASP A 12 -14.94 -2.37 23.50
CA ASP A 12 -16.03 -2.94 24.31
C ASP A 12 -15.84 -4.44 24.56
N GLU A 13 -16.57 -4.97 25.56
CA GLU A 13 -16.55 -6.39 25.89
C GLU A 13 -17.02 -7.23 24.69
N GLY A 14 -16.25 -8.25 24.33
CA GLY A 14 -16.50 -9.11 23.15
C GLY A 14 -15.94 -8.60 21.84
N SER A 15 -15.45 -7.35 21.75
CA SER A 15 -14.83 -6.84 20.54
C SER A 15 -13.53 -7.59 20.20
N LYS A 16 -13.35 -7.90 18.91
CA LYS A 16 -12.10 -8.49 18.38
C LYS A 16 -10.94 -7.50 18.37
N LEU A 17 -11.22 -6.20 18.46
CA LEU A 17 -10.24 -5.13 18.46
C LEU A 17 -10.25 -4.39 19.80
N LYS A 18 -9.11 -4.42 20.49
CA LYS A 18 -8.86 -3.65 21.72
C LYS A 18 -7.68 -2.72 21.48
N PRO A 19 -7.92 -1.44 21.14
CA PRO A 19 -6.85 -0.48 20.95
C PRO A 19 -6.00 -0.29 22.21
N SER A 20 -4.69 -0.23 22.06
CA SER A 20 -3.78 0.25 23.11
C SER A 20 -3.79 1.78 23.13
N SER A 21 -3.57 2.39 24.28
CA SER A 21 -3.50 3.86 24.40
C SER A 21 -2.29 4.45 23.65
N ARG A 22 -1.25 3.63 23.39
CA ARG A 22 -0.03 4.04 22.68
C ARG A 22 0.55 2.90 21.86
N TYR A 23 1.05 3.25 20.70
CA TYR A 23 1.81 2.37 19.78
C TYR A 23 3.20 2.92 19.56
N GLU A 24 4.09 2.08 19.05
CA GLU A 24 5.48 2.41 18.77
C GLU A 24 5.80 2.19 17.27
N ASN A 25 6.98 2.61 16.80
CA ASN A 25 7.48 2.22 15.49
C ASN A 25 7.79 0.71 15.48
N PHE A 26 7.58 0.03 14.35
CA PHE A 26 8.00 -1.36 14.18
C PHE A 26 9.32 -1.38 13.41
N ILE A 27 10.43 -1.63 14.08
CA ILE A 27 11.78 -1.57 13.49
C ILE A 27 12.59 -2.78 13.91
N GLY A 28 13.22 -3.44 12.93
CA GLY A 28 14.11 -4.56 13.23
C GLY A 28 13.40 -5.79 13.80
N GLY A 29 12.08 -5.90 13.58
CA GLY A 29 11.23 -6.98 14.09
C GLY A 29 10.68 -6.73 15.49
N ASP A 30 10.84 -5.53 16.05
CA ASP A 30 10.42 -5.19 17.41
C ASP A 30 9.81 -3.77 17.46
N TRP A 31 9.05 -3.50 18.54
CA TRP A 31 8.41 -2.21 18.78
C TRP A 31 9.40 -1.24 19.45
N GLN A 32 9.67 -0.11 18.79
CA GLN A 32 10.71 0.84 19.16
C GLN A 32 10.15 2.23 19.41
N LYS A 33 10.46 2.81 20.56
CA LYS A 33 10.11 4.21 20.88
C LYS A 33 10.79 5.18 19.92
N PRO A 34 10.15 6.32 19.59
CA PRO A 34 10.82 7.36 18.81
C PRO A 34 12.02 7.93 19.59
N LYS A 35 13.12 8.21 18.89
CA LYS A 35 14.35 8.74 19.50
C LYS A 35 14.13 10.04 20.25
N SER A 36 13.23 10.88 19.74
CA SER A 36 12.85 12.14 20.39
C SER A 36 11.96 11.98 21.62
N GLY A 37 11.37 10.78 21.85
CA GLY A 37 10.35 10.54 22.87
C GLY A 37 9.02 11.27 22.61
N LYS A 38 8.82 11.85 21.41
CA LYS A 38 7.60 12.60 21.06
C LYS A 38 6.56 11.71 20.39
N TYR A 39 5.31 12.00 20.69
CA TYR A 39 4.14 11.31 20.13
C TYR A 39 3.14 12.34 19.61
N PHE A 40 2.17 11.89 18.81
CA PHE A 40 0.99 12.65 18.41
C PHE A 40 -0.24 11.78 18.51
N GLU A 41 -1.39 12.43 18.68
CA GLU A 41 -2.67 11.76 18.80
C GLU A 41 -3.20 11.33 17.43
N ASN A 42 -3.68 10.11 17.35
CA ASN A 42 -4.48 9.62 16.23
C ASN A 42 -5.97 9.70 16.62
N ILE A 43 -6.72 10.47 15.86
CA ILE A 43 -8.12 10.80 16.14
C ILE A 43 -9.02 10.07 15.15
N SER A 44 -10.04 9.36 15.67
CA SER A 44 -11.04 8.72 14.81
C SER A 44 -11.97 9.77 14.18
N PRO A 45 -12.13 9.80 12.84
CA PRO A 45 -13.02 10.72 12.17
C PRO A 45 -14.50 10.42 12.45
N THR A 46 -14.85 9.20 12.86
CA THR A 46 -16.23 8.80 13.19
C THR A 46 -16.73 9.35 14.52
N SER A 47 -15.84 9.51 15.49
CA SER A 47 -16.19 9.91 16.84
C SER A 47 -15.57 11.22 17.31
N GLY A 48 -14.55 11.73 16.60
CA GLY A 48 -13.73 12.86 17.03
C GLY A 48 -12.90 12.58 18.31
N LYS A 49 -12.82 11.31 18.74
CA LYS A 49 -12.07 10.91 19.93
C LYS A 49 -10.69 10.37 19.55
N VAL A 50 -9.75 10.52 20.48
CA VAL A 50 -8.43 9.94 20.39
C VAL A 50 -8.54 8.41 20.43
N ILE A 51 -7.98 7.72 19.45
CA ILE A 51 -7.84 6.27 19.42
C ILE A 51 -6.62 5.86 20.25
N CYS A 52 -5.48 6.49 19.94
CA CYS A 52 -4.19 6.18 20.54
C CYS A 52 -3.19 7.32 20.29
N GLU A 53 -2.01 7.22 20.91
CA GLU A 53 -0.84 7.99 20.56
C GLU A 53 0.11 7.14 19.69
N VAL A 54 0.76 7.77 18.71
CA VAL A 54 1.76 7.15 17.83
C VAL A 54 3.03 8.00 17.76
N PRO A 55 4.19 7.41 17.42
CA PRO A 55 5.46 8.13 17.37
C PRO A 55 5.45 9.33 16.43
N ARG A 56 5.97 10.46 16.91
CA ARG A 56 6.36 11.59 16.07
C ARG A 56 7.84 11.47 15.74
N SER A 57 8.13 10.60 14.79
CA SER A 57 9.50 10.28 14.38
C SER A 57 10.09 11.37 13.51
N ASN A 58 11.42 11.41 13.50
CA ASN A 58 12.22 12.35 12.74
C ASN A 58 13.30 11.62 11.89
N ALA A 59 14.29 12.37 11.39
CA ALA A 59 15.38 11.83 10.56
C ALA A 59 16.21 10.75 11.29
N GLU A 60 16.41 10.87 12.60
CA GLU A 60 17.17 9.88 13.38
C GLU A 60 16.43 8.51 13.43
N ASP A 61 15.10 8.54 13.55
CA ASP A 61 14.28 7.33 13.52
C ASP A 61 14.31 6.68 12.12
N ILE A 62 14.30 7.51 11.07
CA ILE A 62 14.44 7.03 9.68
C ILE A 62 15.81 6.37 9.49
N ASP A 63 16.88 6.98 9.95
CA ASP A 63 18.22 6.38 9.86
C ASP A 63 18.31 5.07 10.64
N PHE A 64 17.71 5.00 11.82
CA PHE A 64 17.66 3.78 12.63
C PHE A 64 16.88 2.66 11.91
N ALA A 65 15.75 2.98 11.26
CA ALA A 65 15.02 2.01 10.45
C ALA A 65 15.80 1.56 9.21
N LEU A 66 16.51 2.50 8.58
CA LEU A 66 17.39 2.17 7.45
C LEU A 66 18.56 1.28 7.87
N ASP A 67 19.12 1.45 9.08
CA ASP A 67 20.13 0.54 9.62
C ASP A 67 19.60 -0.89 9.73
N ALA A 68 18.40 -1.06 10.30
CA ALA A 68 17.75 -2.36 10.42
C ALA A 68 17.46 -2.98 9.04
N ALA A 69 16.95 -2.17 8.10
CA ALA A 69 16.65 -2.62 6.74
C ALA A 69 17.92 -3.03 5.98
N HIS A 70 19.00 -2.24 6.06
CA HIS A 70 20.28 -2.57 5.41
C HIS A 70 20.94 -3.80 6.00
N LYS A 71 20.77 -4.06 7.28
CA LYS A 71 21.25 -5.29 7.94
C LYS A 71 20.50 -6.52 7.42
N ALA A 72 19.20 -6.40 7.18
CA ALA A 72 18.34 -7.52 6.72
C ALA A 72 18.43 -7.78 5.21
N ALA A 73 18.56 -6.72 4.40
CA ALA A 73 18.45 -6.79 2.94
C ALA A 73 19.38 -7.84 2.26
N PRO A 74 20.67 -8.00 2.64
CA PRO A 74 21.53 -8.96 1.97
C PRO A 74 21.10 -10.42 2.14
N ALA A 75 20.59 -10.80 3.30
CA ALA A 75 20.10 -12.15 3.57
C ALA A 75 18.75 -12.37 2.88
N TRP A 76 17.84 -11.41 3.03
CA TRP A 76 16.51 -11.47 2.41
C TRP A 76 16.59 -11.51 0.87
N GLY A 77 17.44 -10.71 0.27
CA GLY A 77 17.63 -10.69 -1.20
C GLY A 77 18.20 -12.00 -1.76
N LYS A 78 18.91 -12.80 -0.94
CA LYS A 78 19.42 -14.12 -1.32
C LYS A 78 18.43 -15.25 -1.07
N THR A 79 17.33 -14.99 -0.37
CA THR A 79 16.27 -15.97 -0.12
C THR A 79 15.64 -16.42 -1.45
N GLY A 80 15.42 -17.72 -1.61
CA GLY A 80 14.85 -18.27 -2.85
C GLY A 80 13.42 -17.77 -3.12
N PRO A 81 13.02 -17.63 -4.39
CA PRO A 81 11.65 -17.17 -4.74
C PRO A 81 10.53 -17.98 -4.10
N ALA A 82 10.72 -19.31 -3.99
CA ALA A 82 9.73 -20.20 -3.36
C ALA A 82 9.56 -19.93 -1.86
N GLU A 83 10.66 -19.64 -1.16
CA GLU A 83 10.62 -19.32 0.28
C GLU A 83 9.91 -17.99 0.53
N ARG A 84 10.26 -16.94 -0.24
CA ARG A 84 9.55 -15.64 -0.17
C ARG A 84 8.08 -15.80 -0.48
N ALA A 85 7.72 -16.55 -1.54
CA ALA A 85 6.33 -16.85 -1.88
C ALA A 85 5.58 -17.53 -0.71
N ASN A 86 6.19 -18.50 -0.06
CA ASN A 86 5.57 -19.19 1.08
C ASN A 86 5.34 -18.24 2.28
N ILE A 87 6.23 -17.29 2.51
CA ILE A 87 6.05 -16.25 3.56
C ILE A 87 4.89 -15.34 3.20
N LEU A 88 4.80 -14.88 1.93
CA LEU A 88 3.69 -14.03 1.49
C LEU A 88 2.33 -14.75 1.58
N LEU A 89 2.27 -16.06 1.25
CA LEU A 89 1.05 -16.86 1.45
C LEU A 89 0.65 -16.95 2.92
N LYS A 90 1.60 -17.18 3.83
CA LYS A 90 1.33 -17.16 5.28
C LYS A 90 0.83 -15.79 5.76
N ILE A 91 1.37 -14.69 5.21
CA ILE A 91 0.88 -13.34 5.49
C ILE A 91 -0.57 -13.21 5.03
N ALA A 92 -0.89 -13.63 3.81
CA ALA A 92 -2.24 -13.60 3.27
C ALA A 92 -3.23 -14.39 4.14
N ASP A 93 -2.87 -15.62 4.50
CA ASP A 93 -3.71 -16.49 5.35
C ASP A 93 -3.92 -15.85 6.75
N ARG A 94 -2.87 -15.29 7.36
CA ARG A 94 -2.95 -14.62 8.66
C ARG A 94 -3.84 -13.36 8.61
N ILE A 95 -3.79 -12.58 7.51
CA ILE A 95 -4.68 -11.43 7.29
C ILE A 95 -6.13 -11.90 7.16
N GLU A 96 -6.38 -12.95 6.37
CA GLU A 96 -7.71 -13.53 6.17
C GLU A 96 -8.33 -14.03 7.48
N GLU A 97 -7.55 -14.74 8.31
CA GLU A 97 -7.95 -15.19 9.64
C GLU A 97 -8.30 -14.05 10.60
N ASN A 98 -7.75 -12.84 10.37
CA ASN A 98 -7.95 -11.66 11.19
C ASN A 98 -8.82 -10.58 10.50
N THR A 99 -9.62 -10.96 9.50
CA THR A 99 -10.42 -10.01 8.69
C THR A 99 -11.26 -9.07 9.55
N GLU A 100 -11.99 -9.58 10.54
CA GLU A 100 -12.84 -8.75 11.43
C GLU A 100 -12.00 -7.72 12.21
N LYS A 101 -10.90 -8.14 12.81
CA LYS A 101 -10.01 -7.25 13.56
C LYS A 101 -9.45 -6.13 12.69
N LEU A 102 -9.03 -6.47 11.48
CA LEU A 102 -8.44 -5.52 10.55
C LEU A 102 -9.48 -4.58 9.93
N ALA A 103 -10.68 -5.08 9.58
CA ALA A 103 -11.77 -4.25 9.09
C ALA A 103 -12.27 -3.25 10.16
N LEU A 104 -12.35 -3.68 11.42
CA LEU A 104 -12.64 -2.78 12.54
C LEU A 104 -11.56 -1.70 12.71
N ALA A 105 -10.29 -2.08 12.55
CA ALA A 105 -9.18 -1.13 12.63
C ALA A 105 -9.25 -0.07 11.51
N GLU A 106 -9.52 -0.50 10.26
CA GLU A 106 -9.71 0.41 9.13
C GLU A 106 -10.86 1.39 9.37
N THR A 107 -12.02 0.87 9.79
CA THR A 107 -13.20 1.72 10.07
C THR A 107 -12.93 2.74 11.19
N LEU A 108 -12.26 2.33 12.27
CA LEU A 108 -11.95 3.22 13.38
C LEU A 108 -10.95 4.32 12.96
N ASP A 109 -9.98 3.98 12.15
CA ASP A 109 -8.85 4.83 11.75
C ASP A 109 -9.22 5.80 10.61
N ASN A 110 -9.88 5.29 9.57
CA ASN A 110 -10.21 6.03 8.34
C ASN A 110 -11.65 6.57 8.33
N GLY A 111 -12.57 5.93 9.04
CA GLY A 111 -13.99 6.30 9.07
C GLY A 111 -14.86 5.62 8.02
N LYS A 112 -14.32 4.75 7.16
CA LYS A 112 -15.10 4.02 6.15
C LYS A 112 -16.15 3.09 6.78
N PRO A 113 -17.24 2.81 6.05
CA PRO A 113 -18.19 1.79 6.48
C PRO A 113 -17.51 0.43 6.62
N ILE A 114 -17.78 -0.27 7.73
CA ILE A 114 -17.15 -1.56 8.00
C ILE A 114 -17.39 -2.60 6.91
N ARG A 115 -18.55 -2.53 6.21
CA ARG A 115 -18.85 -3.39 5.06
C ARG A 115 -17.81 -3.29 3.95
N GLU A 116 -17.22 -2.11 3.75
CA GLU A 116 -16.20 -1.89 2.72
C GLU A 116 -14.87 -2.50 3.13
N GLY A 117 -14.50 -2.42 4.41
CA GLY A 117 -13.36 -3.15 4.95
C GLY A 117 -13.49 -4.67 4.72
N PHE A 118 -14.68 -5.23 4.98
CA PHE A 118 -14.95 -6.65 4.77
C PHE A 118 -15.07 -7.07 3.32
N ALA A 119 -15.73 -6.27 2.48
CA ALA A 119 -16.05 -6.65 1.11
C ALA A 119 -14.93 -6.31 0.11
N ALA A 120 -14.11 -5.32 0.42
CA ALA A 120 -13.09 -4.80 -0.48
C ALA A 120 -11.68 -4.80 0.15
N ASP A 121 -11.43 -4.00 1.17
CA ASP A 121 -10.06 -3.69 1.61
C ASP A 121 -9.28 -4.92 2.04
N ILE A 122 -9.84 -5.73 2.94
CA ILE A 122 -9.15 -6.91 3.47
C ILE A 122 -9.07 -8.04 2.44
N PRO A 123 -10.14 -8.40 1.70
CA PRO A 123 -10.04 -9.37 0.62
C PRO A 123 -9.02 -8.98 -0.47
N LEU A 124 -9.00 -7.71 -0.90
CA LEU A 124 -8.01 -7.23 -1.86
C LEU A 124 -6.58 -7.24 -1.30
N THR A 125 -6.43 -6.94 -0.02
CA THR A 125 -5.13 -7.06 0.68
C THR A 125 -4.62 -8.50 0.64
N VAL A 126 -5.46 -9.48 0.96
CA VAL A 126 -5.16 -10.91 0.88
C VAL A 126 -4.77 -11.31 -0.53
N ASP A 127 -5.58 -10.91 -1.52
CA ASP A 127 -5.35 -11.22 -2.94
C ASP A 127 -4.01 -10.66 -3.43
N HIS A 128 -3.63 -9.45 -3.05
CA HIS A 128 -2.34 -8.86 -3.43
C HIS A 128 -1.15 -9.69 -2.94
N PHE A 129 -1.16 -10.14 -1.70
CA PHE A 129 -0.09 -11.00 -1.21
C PHE A 129 -0.06 -12.35 -1.93
N ARG A 130 -1.23 -12.95 -2.20
CA ARG A 130 -1.35 -14.21 -2.98
C ARG A 130 -0.89 -14.03 -4.42
N TYR A 131 -1.27 -12.92 -5.06
CA TYR A 131 -0.85 -12.60 -6.43
C TYR A 131 0.67 -12.52 -6.54
N PHE A 132 1.33 -11.73 -5.69
CA PHE A 132 2.79 -11.56 -5.76
C PHE A 132 3.55 -12.80 -5.29
N ALA A 133 2.97 -13.65 -4.45
CA ALA A 133 3.52 -14.97 -4.16
C ALA A 133 3.52 -15.88 -5.40
N GLY A 134 2.48 -15.82 -6.21
CA GLY A 134 2.43 -16.52 -7.51
C GLY A 134 3.39 -15.90 -8.54
N ALA A 135 3.34 -14.57 -8.68
CA ALA A 135 4.12 -13.83 -9.66
C ALA A 135 5.63 -14.06 -9.52
N ILE A 136 6.16 -14.02 -8.29
CA ILE A 136 7.60 -14.20 -8.08
C ILE A 136 8.10 -15.59 -8.45
N ARG A 137 7.24 -16.61 -8.36
CA ARG A 137 7.61 -17.99 -8.74
C ARG A 137 7.59 -18.21 -10.26
N ALA A 138 6.85 -17.36 -10.98
CA ALA A 138 6.74 -17.39 -12.44
C ALA A 138 7.66 -16.36 -13.11
N GLN A 139 8.45 -15.60 -12.34
CA GLN A 139 9.33 -14.58 -12.88
C GLN A 139 10.50 -15.24 -13.62
N GLU A 140 10.64 -14.87 -14.89
CA GLU A 140 11.69 -15.34 -15.78
C GLU A 140 12.64 -14.20 -16.16
N GLY A 141 13.81 -14.56 -16.69
CA GLY A 141 14.73 -13.66 -17.35
C GLY A 141 14.63 -13.80 -18.85
N THR A 142 15.38 -12.98 -19.57
CA THR A 142 15.50 -13.07 -21.03
C THR A 142 16.91 -13.40 -21.44
N ILE A 143 17.06 -14.09 -22.58
CA ILE A 143 18.33 -14.41 -23.22
C ILE A 143 18.28 -14.03 -24.69
N GLY A 144 19.34 -13.46 -25.20
CA GLY A 144 19.45 -13.09 -26.63
C GLY A 144 20.87 -13.22 -27.11
N ASN A 145 21.01 -13.51 -28.39
CA ASN A 145 22.29 -13.47 -29.09
C ASN A 145 22.53 -12.06 -29.62
N ILE A 146 23.76 -11.57 -29.48
CA ILE A 146 24.21 -10.32 -30.04
C ILE A 146 25.23 -10.66 -31.12
N ASP A 147 24.99 -10.18 -32.34
CA ASP A 147 25.94 -10.32 -33.43
C ASP A 147 27.26 -9.61 -33.08
N GLY A 148 28.35 -10.33 -33.15
CA GLY A 148 29.69 -9.76 -32.88
C GLY A 148 30.01 -8.62 -33.86
N MET A 149 30.45 -7.46 -33.37
CA MET A 149 31.01 -6.43 -34.21
C MET A 149 32.28 -6.98 -34.91
N GLN A 150 32.26 -7.04 -36.23
CA GLN A 150 33.47 -7.32 -37.01
C GLN A 150 34.43 -6.12 -36.90
N SER A 151 35.40 -6.20 -36.03
CA SER A 151 36.57 -5.34 -36.13
C SER A 151 37.62 -6.06 -37.00
N GLY A 152 37.66 -5.67 -38.30
CA GLY A 152 38.71 -6.10 -39.23
C GLY A 152 38.53 -7.48 -39.89
N GLY A 153 37.83 -7.54 -40.99
CA GLY A 153 38.03 -8.44 -42.13
C GLY A 153 38.13 -9.96 -41.94
N GLY A 154 37.69 -10.53 -40.84
CA GLY A 154 37.72 -11.96 -40.59
C GLY A 154 36.38 -12.49 -40.10
N ASN A 155 35.94 -13.64 -40.63
CA ASN A 155 34.77 -14.40 -40.16
C ASN A 155 34.98 -15.01 -38.78
N SER A 156 35.13 -14.22 -37.73
CA SER A 156 35.07 -14.73 -36.38
C SER A 156 33.69 -14.39 -35.77
N ALA A 157 32.73 -15.23 -36.01
CA ALA A 157 31.45 -15.25 -35.35
C ALA A 157 31.63 -15.70 -33.88
N LEU A 158 32.33 -14.93 -33.10
CA LEU A 158 32.20 -15.03 -31.64
C LEU A 158 30.88 -14.32 -31.27
N GLY A 159 29.78 -15.06 -31.40
CA GLY A 159 28.48 -14.60 -30.93
C GLY A 159 28.58 -14.29 -29.45
N MET A 160 28.17 -13.08 -29.07
CA MET A 160 27.96 -12.74 -27.66
C MET A 160 26.57 -13.16 -27.25
N MET A 161 26.44 -13.66 -26.03
CA MET A 161 25.16 -13.96 -25.43
C MET A 161 24.89 -12.89 -24.36
N ALA A 162 23.76 -12.20 -24.49
CA ALA A 162 23.23 -11.32 -23.46
C ALA A 162 22.12 -12.04 -22.69
N TYR A 163 22.18 -12.01 -21.38
CA TYR A 163 21.10 -12.48 -20.53
C TYR A 163 20.71 -11.39 -19.53
N HIS A 164 19.43 -11.37 -19.20
CA HIS A 164 18.87 -10.43 -18.25
C HIS A 164 18.03 -11.22 -17.23
N TYR A 165 18.27 -10.96 -15.96
CA TYR A 165 17.45 -11.45 -14.85
C TYR A 165 17.26 -10.36 -13.80
N PRO A 166 16.09 -10.32 -13.14
CA PRO A 166 15.80 -9.35 -12.08
C PRO A 166 16.58 -9.64 -10.80
N GLU A 167 17.07 -8.59 -10.17
CA GLU A 167 17.70 -8.64 -8.83
C GLU A 167 17.01 -7.68 -7.86
N PRO A 168 17.03 -7.96 -6.55
CA PRO A 168 16.55 -7.00 -5.55
C PRO A 168 17.33 -5.68 -5.60
N LEU A 169 16.62 -4.57 -5.45
CA LEU A 169 17.25 -3.24 -5.34
C LEU A 169 18.00 -3.06 -4.02
N GLY A 170 17.57 -3.77 -2.97
CA GLY A 170 18.08 -3.68 -1.62
C GLY A 170 17.07 -3.05 -0.66
N VAL A 171 17.27 -1.80 -0.23
CA VAL A 171 16.34 -1.09 0.66
C VAL A 171 15.48 -0.11 -0.11
N VAL A 172 14.16 -0.18 0.07
CA VAL A 172 13.18 0.69 -0.58
C VAL A 172 12.37 1.49 0.44
N GLY A 173 12.13 2.77 0.16
CA GLY A 173 11.26 3.64 0.92
C GLY A 173 9.83 3.60 0.38
N GLN A 174 8.85 3.55 1.25
CA GLN A 174 7.43 3.52 0.89
C GLN A 174 6.65 4.54 1.70
N ILE A 175 5.79 5.32 1.05
CA ILE A 175 4.94 6.31 1.70
C ILE A 175 3.53 6.10 1.15
N ILE A 176 2.56 5.91 2.05
CA ILE A 176 1.18 5.54 1.72
C ILE A 176 0.18 6.59 2.21
N PRO A 177 -0.97 6.73 1.52
CA PRO A 177 -2.03 7.66 1.88
C PRO A 177 -2.95 7.10 2.98
N TRP A 178 -3.94 7.91 3.34
CA TRP A 178 -4.89 7.67 4.42
C TRP A 178 -6.22 7.01 3.98
N ASN A 179 -6.50 6.97 2.67
CA ASN A 179 -7.83 6.54 2.20
C ASN A 179 -8.04 5.01 2.20
N PHE A 180 -6.98 4.23 2.02
CA PHE A 180 -6.97 2.76 2.12
C PHE A 180 -5.70 2.29 2.84
N PRO A 181 -5.55 2.54 4.13
CA PRO A 181 -4.29 2.31 4.84
C PRO A 181 -3.71 0.91 4.63
N ILE A 182 -4.44 -0.15 5.03
CA ILE A 182 -3.97 -1.55 4.95
C ILE A 182 -3.79 -1.99 3.49
N LEU A 183 -4.74 -1.66 2.61
CA LEU A 183 -4.65 -2.03 1.20
C LEU A 183 -3.46 -1.35 0.51
N MET A 184 -3.21 -0.06 0.78
CA MET A 184 -2.06 0.65 0.21
C MET A 184 -0.72 0.17 0.79
N ALA A 185 -0.70 -0.27 2.03
CA ALA A 185 0.45 -0.97 2.58
C ALA A 185 0.72 -2.28 1.82
N ALA A 186 -0.31 -3.09 1.57
CA ALA A 186 -0.18 -4.34 0.82
C ALA A 186 0.31 -4.11 -0.62
N TRP A 187 -0.22 -3.08 -1.31
CA TRP A 187 0.19 -2.73 -2.68
C TRP A 187 1.68 -2.43 -2.80
N LYS A 188 2.29 -1.98 -1.73
CA LYS A 188 3.71 -1.66 -1.70
C LYS A 188 4.56 -2.74 -1.04
N LEU A 189 4.09 -3.33 0.06
CA LEU A 189 4.82 -4.40 0.76
C LEU A 189 4.90 -5.68 -0.08
N ALA A 190 3.78 -6.15 -0.63
CA ALA A 190 3.74 -7.43 -1.32
C ALA A 190 4.74 -7.52 -2.50
N PRO A 191 4.75 -6.60 -3.49
CA PRO A 191 5.73 -6.65 -4.58
C PRO A 191 7.17 -6.44 -4.11
N ALA A 192 7.41 -5.54 -3.15
CA ALA A 192 8.75 -5.27 -2.66
C ALA A 192 9.35 -6.48 -1.95
N LEU A 193 8.57 -7.11 -1.07
CA LEU A 193 8.97 -8.31 -0.34
C LEU A 193 9.14 -9.52 -1.29
N ALA A 194 8.22 -9.71 -2.23
CA ALA A 194 8.32 -10.74 -3.26
C ALA A 194 9.63 -10.62 -4.04
N ALA A 195 9.99 -9.41 -4.45
CA ALA A 195 11.23 -9.13 -5.18
C ALA A 195 12.51 -9.22 -4.32
N GLY A 196 12.41 -9.49 -3.01
CA GLY A 196 13.56 -9.63 -2.12
C GLY A 196 14.12 -8.32 -1.55
N ASN A 197 13.34 -7.24 -1.57
CA ASN A 197 13.74 -5.96 -0.99
C ASN A 197 13.35 -5.86 0.49
N ALA A 198 14.18 -5.21 1.29
CA ALA A 198 13.79 -4.73 2.62
C ALA A 198 13.13 -3.35 2.51
N VAL A 199 12.18 -3.09 3.40
CA VAL A 199 11.27 -1.95 3.31
C VAL A 199 11.34 -1.07 4.55
N VAL A 200 11.32 0.25 4.34
CA VAL A 200 10.95 1.26 5.34
C VAL A 200 9.67 1.94 4.84
N LEU A 201 8.55 1.74 5.53
CA LEU A 201 7.24 2.26 5.18
C LEU A 201 6.80 3.32 6.17
N LYS A 202 6.35 4.48 5.65
CA LYS A 202 5.71 5.55 6.41
C LYS A 202 4.22 5.62 6.06
N PRO A 203 3.32 5.26 6.98
CA PRO A 203 1.88 5.50 6.82
C PRO A 203 1.55 6.99 6.82
N ALA A 204 0.35 7.34 6.36
CA ALA A 204 -0.19 8.67 6.57
C ALA A 204 -0.35 8.96 8.08
N GLU A 205 -0.10 10.20 8.47
CA GLU A 205 -0.27 10.64 9.86
C GLU A 205 -1.72 10.63 10.34
N GLN A 206 -2.67 10.64 9.41
CA GLN A 206 -4.10 10.57 9.71
C GLN A 206 -4.55 9.15 10.09
N THR A 207 -3.90 8.11 9.53
CA THR A 207 -4.33 6.71 9.67
C THR A 207 -3.17 5.77 9.99
N PRO A 208 -2.49 5.97 11.11
CA PRO A 208 -1.37 5.13 11.52
C PRO A 208 -1.81 3.88 12.29
N PHE A 209 -3.01 3.90 12.90
CA PHE A 209 -3.47 2.87 13.82
C PHE A 209 -3.68 1.52 13.14
N SER A 210 -4.39 1.50 12.01
CA SER A 210 -4.66 0.26 11.27
C SER A 210 -3.38 -0.44 10.80
N ILE A 211 -2.33 0.31 10.47
CA ILE A 211 -1.02 -0.25 10.12
C ILE A 211 -0.31 -0.89 11.33
N ASN A 212 -0.44 -0.30 12.53
CA ASN A 212 0.06 -0.95 13.74
C ASN A 212 -0.66 -2.28 14.01
N VAL A 213 -1.99 -2.32 13.83
CA VAL A 213 -2.78 -3.54 13.97
C VAL A 213 -2.37 -4.58 12.92
N LEU A 214 -2.12 -4.16 11.67
CA LEU A 214 -1.58 -5.03 10.64
C LEU A 214 -0.25 -5.66 11.07
N MET A 215 0.69 -4.84 11.56
CA MET A 215 2.00 -5.35 12.00
C MET A 215 1.92 -6.26 13.23
N GLN A 216 0.94 -6.06 14.13
CA GLN A 216 0.66 -7.02 15.20
C GLN A 216 0.21 -8.39 14.67
N VAL A 217 -0.44 -8.40 13.50
CA VAL A 217 -0.94 -9.63 12.85
C VAL A 217 0.15 -10.35 12.05
N ILE A 218 1.02 -9.63 11.35
CA ILE A 218 1.94 -10.22 10.38
C ILE A 218 3.43 -10.04 10.69
N GLY A 219 3.79 -9.17 11.64
CA GLY A 219 5.19 -8.76 11.84
C GLY A 219 6.14 -9.91 12.22
N ASP A 220 5.64 -10.92 12.93
CA ASP A 220 6.40 -12.13 13.34
C ASP A 220 6.68 -13.09 12.19
N LEU A 221 5.99 -12.96 11.07
CA LEU A 221 6.18 -13.82 9.88
C LEU A 221 7.39 -13.41 9.04
N LEU A 222 7.88 -12.18 9.22
CA LEU A 222 8.99 -11.62 8.46
C LEU A 222 10.29 -11.68 9.26
N PRO A 223 11.44 -11.94 8.63
CA PRO A 223 12.72 -11.80 9.29
C PRO A 223 12.93 -10.36 9.80
N ALA A 224 13.58 -10.24 10.95
CA ALA A 224 13.82 -8.95 11.60
C ALA A 224 14.49 -7.94 10.64
N GLY A 225 13.88 -6.76 10.50
CA GLY A 225 14.37 -5.67 9.65
C GLY A 225 13.96 -5.75 8.17
N VAL A 226 13.29 -6.82 7.73
CA VAL A 226 12.80 -6.92 6.35
C VAL A 226 11.65 -5.92 6.09
N ALA A 227 10.76 -5.74 7.05
CA ALA A 227 9.76 -4.67 7.03
C ALA A 227 9.91 -3.79 8.27
N ASN A 228 9.93 -2.48 8.07
CA ASN A 228 10.05 -1.48 9.13
C ASN A 228 8.98 -0.41 8.91
N ILE A 229 8.22 -0.08 9.95
CA ILE A 229 7.15 0.92 9.91
C ILE A 229 7.53 2.10 10.80
N ILE A 230 7.52 3.30 10.22
CA ILE A 230 7.85 4.53 10.90
C ILE A 230 6.70 5.51 10.83
N HIS A 231 6.18 5.91 11.97
CA HIS A 231 5.14 6.94 12.06
C HIS A 231 5.76 8.33 12.15
N GLY A 232 5.04 9.34 11.70
CA GLY A 232 5.47 10.74 11.75
C GLY A 232 4.91 11.59 10.63
N TYR A 233 5.11 12.89 10.74
CA TYR A 233 4.65 13.85 9.76
C TYR A 233 5.47 13.82 8.47
N GLY A 234 4.84 14.25 7.36
CA GLY A 234 5.45 14.23 6.03
C GLY A 234 6.81 14.92 5.97
N VAL A 235 6.93 16.12 6.56
CA VAL A 235 8.19 16.89 6.56
C VAL A 235 9.25 16.30 7.49
N GLU A 236 8.83 15.71 8.64
CA GLU A 236 9.73 15.24 9.69
C GLU A 236 10.28 13.83 9.43
N ALA A 237 9.46 12.93 8.88
CA ALA A 237 9.82 11.54 8.59
C ALA A 237 9.79 11.21 7.08
N GLY A 238 8.78 11.72 6.34
CA GLY A 238 8.63 11.43 4.92
C GLY A 238 9.74 12.03 4.05
N LYS A 239 10.09 13.30 4.27
CA LYS A 239 11.16 13.98 3.54
C LYS A 239 12.52 13.29 3.76
N PRO A 240 12.99 13.02 5.00
CA PRO A 240 14.23 12.27 5.23
C PRO A 240 14.26 10.90 4.54
N LEU A 241 13.13 10.16 4.54
CA LEU A 241 13.05 8.89 3.85
C LEU A 241 13.19 9.06 2.33
N ALA A 242 12.47 10.02 1.74
CA ALA A 242 12.44 10.23 0.30
C ALA A 242 13.74 10.80 -0.27
N SER A 243 14.52 11.55 0.53
CA SER A 243 15.81 12.14 0.13
C SER A 243 17.04 11.31 0.54
N SER A 244 16.85 10.21 1.27
CA SER A 244 17.99 9.43 1.76
C SER A 244 18.72 8.68 0.65
N LYS A 245 20.00 8.97 0.44
CA LYS A 245 20.87 8.22 -0.50
C LYS A 245 21.01 6.74 -0.17
N ARG A 246 20.54 6.32 1.00
CA ARG A 246 20.51 4.92 1.45
C ARG A 246 19.31 4.15 0.88
N VAL A 247 18.33 4.86 0.31
CA VAL A 247 17.13 4.28 -0.33
C VAL A 247 17.38 4.12 -1.83
N LYS A 248 17.07 2.94 -2.38
CA LYS A 248 17.30 2.62 -3.80
C LYS A 248 16.09 2.91 -4.69
N LYS A 249 14.92 3.04 -4.11
CA LYS A 249 13.67 3.43 -4.79
C LYS A 249 12.68 3.96 -3.77
N VAL A 250 11.88 4.95 -4.15
CA VAL A 250 10.73 5.42 -3.39
C VAL A 250 9.44 5.05 -4.10
N GLY A 251 8.52 4.40 -3.40
CA GLY A 251 7.14 4.20 -3.83
C GLY A 251 6.22 5.14 -3.05
N PHE A 252 5.55 6.03 -3.72
CA PHE A 252 4.61 6.99 -3.12
C PHE A 252 3.21 6.81 -3.68
N THR A 253 2.21 6.83 -2.82
CA THR A 253 0.80 7.04 -3.20
C THR A 253 0.24 8.15 -2.34
N GLY A 254 -0.43 9.11 -2.97
CA GLY A 254 -1.02 10.24 -2.25
C GLY A 254 -1.42 11.40 -3.15
N GLU A 255 -1.49 12.59 -2.58
CA GLU A 255 -1.91 13.81 -3.25
C GLU A 255 -0.81 14.30 -4.23
N THR A 256 -1.24 14.92 -5.33
CA THR A 256 -0.37 15.32 -6.46
C THR A 256 0.70 16.35 -6.04
N THR A 257 0.37 17.31 -5.18
CA THR A 257 1.35 18.32 -4.72
C THR A 257 2.42 17.66 -3.86
N THR A 258 2.05 16.72 -3.00
CA THR A 258 2.99 15.93 -2.22
C THR A 258 3.85 15.05 -3.13
N GLY A 259 3.28 14.46 -4.18
CA GLY A 259 4.04 13.69 -5.18
C GLY A 259 5.13 14.52 -5.86
N ARG A 260 4.86 15.78 -6.18
CA ARG A 260 5.88 16.72 -6.71
C ARG A 260 7.02 16.94 -5.71
N LEU A 261 6.68 17.12 -4.42
CA LEU A 261 7.69 17.27 -3.37
C LEU A 261 8.53 16.00 -3.21
N ILE A 262 7.92 14.82 -3.28
CA ILE A 262 8.63 13.53 -3.24
C ILE A 262 9.64 13.43 -4.40
N LEU A 263 9.25 13.81 -5.63
CA LEU A 263 10.18 13.86 -6.77
C LEU A 263 11.34 14.84 -6.52
N GLN A 264 11.05 16.02 -5.98
CA GLN A 264 12.08 17.01 -5.63
C GLN A 264 13.07 16.46 -4.60
N TYR A 265 12.58 15.82 -3.55
CA TYR A 265 13.44 15.22 -2.51
C TYR A 265 14.28 14.07 -3.07
N ALA A 266 13.69 13.20 -3.87
CA ALA A 266 14.39 12.06 -4.47
C ALA A 266 15.44 12.50 -5.51
N SER A 267 15.21 13.62 -6.21
CA SER A 267 16.11 14.13 -7.25
C SER A 267 17.49 14.53 -6.70
N GLU A 268 17.59 14.93 -5.44
CA GLU A 268 18.87 15.25 -4.81
C GLU A 268 19.89 14.10 -4.88
N ASN A 269 19.40 12.86 -4.87
CA ASN A 269 20.24 11.66 -4.91
C ASN A 269 19.90 10.73 -6.10
N LEU A 270 19.19 11.24 -7.11
CA LEU A 270 18.76 10.51 -8.32
C LEU A 270 18.01 9.20 -7.99
N ILE A 271 17.21 9.20 -6.93
CA ILE A 271 16.46 8.03 -6.48
C ILE A 271 15.26 7.82 -7.42
N PRO A 272 15.09 6.64 -8.04
CA PRO A 272 13.91 6.32 -8.84
C PRO A 272 12.63 6.37 -7.99
N VAL A 273 11.57 7.00 -8.52
CA VAL A 273 10.28 7.15 -7.85
C VAL A 273 9.17 6.54 -8.68
N THR A 274 8.27 5.81 -8.05
CA THR A 274 6.95 5.46 -8.59
C THR A 274 5.90 6.27 -7.85
N LEU A 275 5.08 7.00 -8.59
CA LEU A 275 4.02 7.86 -8.07
C LEU A 275 2.65 7.33 -8.48
N GLU A 276 1.80 7.09 -7.49
CA GLU A 276 0.37 6.87 -7.66
C GLU A 276 -0.34 8.09 -7.07
N LEU A 277 -1.06 8.81 -7.89
CA LEU A 277 -1.60 10.13 -7.55
C LEU A 277 -3.12 10.19 -7.73
N GLY A 278 -3.72 11.33 -7.39
CA GLY A 278 -5.14 11.57 -7.58
C GLY A 278 -5.52 11.78 -9.05
N GLY A 279 -6.81 11.70 -9.30
CA GLY A 279 -7.40 11.93 -10.62
C GLY A 279 -8.77 12.58 -10.54
N LYS A 280 -9.28 12.95 -11.70
CA LYS A 280 -10.63 13.50 -11.92
C LYS A 280 -11.27 12.82 -13.13
N SER A 281 -11.22 11.48 -13.16
CA SER A 281 -11.78 10.68 -14.26
C SER A 281 -13.28 10.91 -14.39
N PRO A 282 -13.81 11.09 -15.62
CA PRO A 282 -15.24 11.21 -15.83
C PRO A 282 -15.90 9.82 -15.98
N ASN A 283 -17.14 9.72 -15.52
CA ASN A 283 -18.08 8.69 -15.92
C ASN A 283 -19.05 9.32 -16.93
N ILE A 284 -19.17 8.75 -18.13
CA ILE A 284 -19.87 9.37 -19.25
C ILE A 284 -21.12 8.54 -19.60
N TYR A 285 -22.28 9.19 -19.58
CA TYR A 285 -23.59 8.58 -19.82
C TYR A 285 -24.22 9.16 -21.08
N PHE A 286 -24.30 8.35 -22.15
CA PHE A 286 -24.91 8.72 -23.41
C PHE A 286 -26.42 8.46 -23.39
N LYS A 287 -27.15 9.10 -24.30
CA LYS A 287 -28.63 9.09 -24.33
C LYS A 287 -29.26 7.71 -24.56
N ASP A 288 -28.54 6.78 -25.16
CA ASP A 288 -29.00 5.43 -25.47
C ASP A 288 -29.16 4.54 -24.23
N ILE A 289 -28.68 4.98 -23.06
CA ILE A 289 -28.85 4.26 -21.79
C ILE A 289 -30.35 4.04 -21.48
N ILE A 290 -31.20 5.07 -21.66
CA ILE A 290 -32.62 5.01 -21.31
C ILE A 290 -33.40 4.04 -22.20
N GLY A 291 -32.86 3.63 -23.34
CA GLY A 291 -33.43 2.57 -24.20
C GLY A 291 -32.91 1.18 -23.92
N GLY A 292 -32.04 1.03 -22.92
CA GLY A 292 -31.43 -0.26 -22.54
C GLY A 292 -32.39 -1.17 -21.75
N SER A 293 -31.94 -2.39 -21.48
CA SER A 293 -32.62 -3.30 -20.54
C SER A 293 -32.53 -2.80 -19.12
N ASP A 294 -33.46 -3.22 -18.25
CA ASP A 294 -33.43 -2.87 -16.81
C ASP A 294 -32.09 -3.24 -16.12
N ASP A 295 -31.53 -4.40 -16.50
CA ASP A 295 -30.19 -4.83 -16.00
C ASP A 295 -29.07 -3.89 -16.45
N TYR A 296 -29.13 -3.41 -17.70
CA TYR A 296 -28.15 -2.45 -18.20
C TYR A 296 -28.27 -1.09 -17.52
N ILE A 297 -29.49 -0.59 -17.34
CA ILE A 297 -29.76 0.66 -16.62
C ILE A 297 -29.29 0.54 -15.17
N SER A 298 -29.61 -0.58 -14.49
CA SER A 298 -29.16 -0.83 -13.11
C SER A 298 -27.64 -0.79 -12.97
N ARG A 299 -26.90 -1.37 -13.93
CA ARG A 299 -25.44 -1.29 -13.95
C ARG A 299 -24.90 0.12 -14.20
N CYS A 300 -25.60 0.95 -14.97
CA CYS A 300 -25.25 2.35 -15.15
C CYS A 300 -25.43 3.15 -13.86
N VAL A 301 -26.52 2.91 -13.13
CA VAL A 301 -26.78 3.50 -11.81
C VAL A 301 -25.73 3.05 -10.79
N GLU A 302 -25.41 1.75 -10.74
CA GLU A 302 -24.34 1.22 -9.90
C GLU A 302 -23.00 1.88 -10.23
N GLY A 303 -22.67 2.02 -11.52
CA GLY A 303 -21.46 2.72 -11.97
C GLY A 303 -21.41 4.19 -11.52
N PHE A 304 -22.58 4.86 -11.43
CA PHE A 304 -22.66 6.21 -10.87
C PHE A 304 -22.34 6.21 -9.37
N LEU A 305 -22.89 5.25 -8.62
CA LEU A 305 -22.70 5.14 -7.17
C LEU A 305 -21.24 4.86 -6.79
N HIS A 306 -20.42 4.29 -7.68
CA HIS A 306 -19.00 4.08 -7.44
C HIS A 306 -18.23 5.40 -7.17
N ALA A 307 -18.76 6.56 -7.58
CA ALA A 307 -18.18 7.86 -7.21
C ALA A 307 -18.18 8.13 -5.70
N TYR A 308 -19.07 7.45 -4.96
CA TYR A 308 -19.28 7.61 -3.52
C TYR A 308 -18.71 6.47 -2.69
N PHE A 309 -18.16 5.43 -3.35
CA PHE A 309 -17.47 4.34 -2.67
C PHE A 309 -16.34 4.88 -1.79
N ASN A 310 -16.06 4.25 -0.67
CA ASN A 310 -15.06 4.71 0.30
C ASN A 310 -15.20 6.20 0.64
N GLN A 311 -16.44 6.67 0.89
CA GLN A 311 -16.75 8.08 1.22
C GLN A 311 -16.41 9.07 0.07
N GLY A 312 -16.24 8.57 -1.18
CA GLY A 312 -15.74 9.36 -2.30
C GLY A 312 -14.22 9.59 -2.29
N GLU A 313 -13.49 8.92 -1.41
CA GLU A 313 -12.06 9.12 -1.17
C GLU A 313 -11.21 8.07 -1.91
N VAL A 314 -11.43 7.93 -3.21
CA VAL A 314 -10.77 6.94 -4.07
C VAL A 314 -10.06 7.62 -5.24
N CYS A 315 -8.77 7.34 -5.43
CA CYS A 315 -7.95 7.90 -6.51
C CYS A 315 -8.46 7.52 -7.91
N THR A 316 -9.10 6.36 -8.05
CA THR A 316 -9.64 5.81 -9.31
C THR A 316 -11.13 6.05 -9.49
N CYS A 317 -11.83 6.67 -8.51
CA CYS A 317 -13.25 6.96 -8.62
C CYS A 317 -13.58 7.87 -9.80
N PRO A 318 -14.71 7.61 -10.48
CA PRO A 318 -15.26 8.52 -11.47
C PRO A 318 -15.90 9.73 -10.77
N SER A 319 -15.08 10.67 -10.31
CA SER A 319 -15.49 11.81 -9.46
C SER A 319 -16.28 12.90 -10.21
N ARG A 320 -16.55 12.68 -11.51
CA ARG A 320 -17.39 13.55 -12.35
C ARG A 320 -18.34 12.70 -13.18
N ALA A 321 -19.62 12.99 -13.12
CA ALA A 321 -20.62 12.40 -14.02
C ALA A 321 -20.94 13.39 -15.14
N ILE A 322 -20.74 12.96 -16.39
CA ILE A 322 -21.09 13.73 -17.59
C ILE A 322 -22.27 13.04 -18.23
N ILE A 323 -23.47 13.58 -18.03
CA ILE A 323 -24.73 13.00 -18.44
C ILE A 323 -25.29 13.77 -19.62
N HIS A 324 -25.71 13.07 -20.70
CA HIS A 324 -26.33 13.70 -21.85
C HIS A 324 -27.61 14.44 -21.42
N VAL A 325 -27.81 15.67 -21.92
CA VAL A 325 -28.89 16.55 -21.46
C VAL A 325 -30.28 15.91 -21.61
N ASP A 326 -30.52 15.14 -22.66
CA ASP A 326 -31.82 14.51 -22.93
C ASP A 326 -32.21 13.43 -21.90
N ILE A 327 -31.27 12.90 -21.17
CA ILE A 327 -31.49 11.85 -20.15
C ILE A 327 -31.18 12.31 -18.74
N TYR A 328 -30.81 13.56 -18.54
CA TYR A 328 -30.36 14.05 -17.24
C TYR A 328 -31.43 13.83 -16.16
N GLU A 329 -32.64 14.35 -16.37
CA GLU A 329 -33.72 14.24 -15.38
C GLU A 329 -34.13 12.76 -15.13
N PRO A 330 -34.49 11.96 -16.16
CA PRO A 330 -34.91 10.58 -15.92
C PRO A 330 -33.79 9.71 -15.35
N PHE A 331 -32.52 9.97 -15.67
CA PHE A 331 -31.41 9.23 -15.09
C PHE A 331 -31.18 9.60 -13.62
N MET A 332 -31.28 10.89 -13.28
CA MET A 332 -31.12 11.34 -11.89
C MET A 332 -32.26 10.91 -10.96
N GLU A 333 -33.47 10.61 -11.51
CA GLU A 333 -34.57 10.01 -10.75
C GLU A 333 -34.30 8.54 -10.37
N MET A 334 -33.41 7.86 -11.10
CA MET A 334 -33.03 6.45 -10.84
C MET A 334 -31.87 6.31 -9.86
N VAL A 335 -31.08 7.39 -9.69
CA VAL A 335 -29.88 7.43 -8.84
C VAL A 335 -30.24 7.89 -7.44
#